data_675286d796fa307261e948e2f5086cdc
#
_entry.id   675286d796fa307261e948e2f5086cdc
#
_cell.length_a   1.000
_cell.length_b   1.000
_cell.length_c   1.000
_cell.angle_alpha   90.00
_cell.angle_beta   90.00
_cell.angle_gamma   90.00
#
_symmetry.space_group_name_H-M   'P 1'
#
loop_
_entity.id
_entity.type
_entity.pdbx_description
1 polymer ?
#
loop_
_entity_poly.entity_id
_entity_poly.type
_entity_poly.pdbx_seq_one_letter_code
_entity_poly.pdbx_strand_id
1 'polypeptide(L)'
;HVEWAVKAADAGKHVLVEKPLALNAEDIARVIDARDRNRVLVSEAFMVTYHPQWLKVRELVREGAIGQLRHVQGVFTYYNVDANNMRNKLELGGGVLRDIGVYPTVTTRFVTGTEPTRLQAVVVRDPSFGTDIYASVRADCGSFEMSFYVATQMAVRQQMVFHGDKGFIELETPFNSRVYGDGRVILHNAGHAESTVFRFGDTRQYRLQAEAFARAVAGERVEVFSLEDSMKNQQVIDAIYRAAGHDTWESVRSS
;
A
#
# COMPACT_ATOMS: atom_id res chain seq x y z
N HIS A 1 -12.74 12.40 0.41
CA HIS A 1 -11.92 12.39 -0.82
C HIS A 1 -12.81 12.16 -2.06
N VAL A 2 -13.69 11.14 -2.05
CA VAL A 2 -14.53 10.76 -3.20
C VAL A 2 -15.37 11.94 -3.69
N GLU A 3 -16.11 12.62 -2.80
CA GLU A 3 -16.97 13.76 -3.16
C GLU A 3 -16.19 14.86 -3.92
N TRP A 4 -15.04 15.24 -3.41
CA TRP A 4 -14.24 16.30 -4.02
C TRP A 4 -13.52 15.85 -5.29
N ALA A 5 -13.10 14.58 -5.36
CA ALA A 5 -12.53 14.02 -6.58
C ALA A 5 -13.53 14.01 -7.73
N VAL A 6 -14.79 13.60 -7.45
CA VAL A 6 -15.89 13.61 -8.43
C VAL A 6 -16.20 15.05 -8.87
N LYS A 7 -16.38 15.99 -7.93
CA LYS A 7 -16.65 17.40 -8.24
C LYS A 7 -15.54 18.03 -9.10
N ALA A 8 -14.27 17.74 -8.80
CA ALA A 8 -13.15 18.24 -9.56
C ALA A 8 -13.12 17.64 -10.98
N ALA A 9 -13.31 16.32 -11.09
CA ALA A 9 -13.40 15.64 -12.37
C ALA A 9 -14.56 16.19 -13.23
N ASP A 10 -15.74 16.41 -12.63
CA ASP A 10 -16.91 17.00 -13.32
C ASP A 10 -16.67 18.46 -13.75
N ALA A 11 -15.76 19.15 -13.08
CA ALA A 11 -15.28 20.46 -13.52
C ALA A 11 -14.12 20.38 -14.54
N GLY A 12 -13.85 19.20 -15.11
CA GLY A 12 -12.81 19.00 -16.13
C GLY A 12 -11.38 19.10 -15.59
N LYS A 13 -11.16 18.88 -14.29
CA LYS A 13 -9.83 18.95 -13.67
C LYS A 13 -9.22 17.56 -13.54
N HIS A 14 -7.91 17.47 -13.81
CA HIS A 14 -7.12 16.31 -13.41
C HIS A 14 -6.92 16.34 -11.90
N VAL A 15 -6.96 15.16 -11.25
CA VAL A 15 -7.00 15.07 -9.78
C VAL A 15 -5.96 14.07 -9.26
N LEU A 16 -5.08 14.53 -8.40
CA LEU A 16 -4.24 13.68 -7.55
C LEU A 16 -4.85 13.71 -6.14
N VAL A 17 -5.37 12.58 -5.68
CA VAL A 17 -6.15 12.45 -4.45
C VAL A 17 -5.35 11.74 -3.37
N GLU A 18 -5.34 12.26 -2.14
CA GLU A 18 -4.71 11.60 -1.00
C GLU A 18 -5.34 10.22 -0.70
N LYS A 19 -4.48 9.33 -0.20
CA LYS A 19 -4.88 7.99 0.25
C LYS A 19 -5.51 8.04 1.67
N PRO A 20 -6.43 7.12 2.00
CA PRO A 20 -7.13 6.25 1.07
C PRO A 20 -8.13 7.05 0.26
N LEU A 21 -8.23 6.75 -1.03
CA LEU A 21 -9.15 7.45 -1.93
C LEU A 21 -10.60 7.33 -1.46
N ALA A 22 -10.98 6.15 -0.96
CA ALA A 22 -12.32 5.85 -0.46
C ALA A 22 -12.27 4.97 0.78
N LEU A 23 -13.41 4.83 1.47
CA LEU A 23 -13.54 3.97 2.64
C LEU A 23 -14.03 2.55 2.28
N ASN A 24 -14.45 2.33 1.02
CA ASN A 24 -14.83 1.05 0.44
C ASN A 24 -14.59 1.06 -1.08
N ALA A 25 -14.56 -0.12 -1.70
CA ALA A 25 -14.26 -0.25 -3.13
C ALA A 25 -15.39 0.30 -4.03
N GLU A 26 -16.66 0.25 -3.61
CA GLU A 26 -17.80 0.75 -4.39
C GLU A 26 -17.72 2.25 -4.64
N ASP A 27 -17.25 3.01 -3.67
CA ASP A 27 -17.09 4.46 -3.82
C ASP A 27 -16.02 4.84 -4.84
N ILE A 28 -15.01 3.97 -5.07
CA ILE A 28 -13.99 4.17 -6.10
C ILE A 28 -14.62 4.08 -7.50
N ALA A 29 -15.63 3.22 -7.71
CA ALA A 29 -16.33 3.13 -8.99
C ALA A 29 -16.93 4.49 -9.40
N ARG A 30 -17.46 5.27 -8.46
CA ARG A 30 -18.00 6.62 -8.72
C ARG A 30 -16.92 7.59 -9.22
N VAL A 31 -15.68 7.44 -8.73
CA VAL A 31 -14.56 8.27 -9.18
C VAL A 31 -14.10 7.83 -10.57
N ILE A 32 -14.10 6.52 -10.84
CA ILE A 32 -13.81 5.96 -12.18
C ILE A 32 -14.83 6.49 -13.21
N ASP A 33 -16.12 6.42 -12.90
CA ASP A 33 -17.18 6.93 -13.77
C ASP A 33 -17.01 8.43 -14.06
N ALA A 34 -16.65 9.23 -13.05
CA ALA A 34 -16.43 10.66 -13.22
C ALA A 34 -15.19 10.93 -14.08
N ARG A 35 -14.08 10.20 -13.86
CA ARG A 35 -12.87 10.25 -14.68
C ARG A 35 -13.17 9.98 -16.15
N ASP A 36 -13.88 8.89 -16.44
CA ASP A 36 -14.14 8.42 -17.80
C ASP A 36 -15.11 9.34 -18.55
N ARG A 37 -16.18 9.76 -17.88
CA ARG A 37 -17.18 10.69 -18.43
C ARG A 37 -16.54 12.02 -18.83
N ASN A 38 -15.60 12.52 -18.03
CA ASN A 38 -14.96 13.82 -18.25
C ASN A 38 -13.60 13.72 -18.95
N ARG A 39 -13.09 12.52 -19.23
CA ARG A 39 -11.80 12.26 -19.88
C ARG A 39 -10.63 12.97 -19.20
N VAL A 40 -10.66 12.97 -17.88
CA VAL A 40 -9.60 13.55 -17.05
C VAL A 40 -8.69 12.45 -16.48
N LEU A 41 -7.50 12.83 -16.02
CA LEU A 41 -6.65 11.94 -15.25
C LEU A 41 -7.00 12.05 -13.77
N VAL A 42 -7.25 10.92 -13.12
CA VAL A 42 -7.41 10.84 -11.66
C VAL A 42 -6.50 9.72 -11.14
N SER A 43 -5.73 10.01 -10.11
CA SER A 43 -4.78 9.07 -9.51
C SER A 43 -4.80 9.19 -7.99
N GLU A 44 -4.71 8.07 -7.29
CA GLU A 44 -4.53 8.02 -5.84
C GLU A 44 -3.05 8.20 -5.46
N ALA A 45 -2.81 8.96 -4.40
CA ALA A 45 -1.48 9.41 -4.01
C ALA A 45 -0.68 8.34 -3.22
N PHE A 46 -0.40 7.20 -3.84
CA PHE A 46 0.53 6.21 -3.29
C PHE A 46 1.98 6.54 -3.66
N MET A 47 2.57 7.52 -2.98
CA MET A 47 3.92 8.05 -3.23
C MET A 47 5.01 6.98 -3.26
N VAL A 48 4.82 5.87 -2.57
CA VAL A 48 5.79 4.76 -2.50
C VAL A 48 6.07 4.13 -3.87
N THR A 49 5.07 4.08 -4.77
CA THR A 49 5.20 3.47 -6.09
C THR A 49 6.12 4.26 -7.03
N TYR A 50 6.44 5.50 -6.69
CA TYR A 50 7.35 6.38 -7.42
C TYR A 50 8.77 6.40 -6.82
N HIS A 51 8.97 5.82 -5.64
CA HIS A 51 10.27 5.80 -4.99
C HIS A 51 11.19 4.77 -5.67
N PRO A 52 12.43 5.14 -6.07
CA PRO A 52 13.33 4.23 -6.79
C PRO A 52 13.68 2.95 -6.03
N GLN A 53 13.60 2.93 -4.68
CA GLN A 53 13.77 1.67 -3.94
C GLN A 53 12.70 0.63 -4.33
N TRP A 54 11.45 1.03 -4.52
CA TRP A 54 10.37 0.12 -4.89
C TRP A 54 10.46 -0.33 -6.35
N LEU A 55 10.92 0.56 -7.24
CA LEU A 55 11.23 0.21 -8.63
C LEU A 55 12.35 -0.83 -8.68
N LYS A 56 13.38 -0.68 -7.83
CA LYS A 56 14.49 -1.65 -7.73
C LYS A 56 14.04 -3.00 -7.18
N VAL A 57 13.18 -3.04 -6.17
CA VAL A 57 12.61 -4.31 -5.66
C VAL A 57 11.81 -5.01 -6.76
N ARG A 58 10.95 -4.26 -7.48
CA ARG A 58 10.17 -4.78 -8.61
C ARG A 58 11.06 -5.35 -9.71
N GLU A 59 12.15 -4.67 -10.05
CA GLU A 59 13.17 -5.13 -11.00
C GLU A 59 13.79 -6.46 -10.53
N LEU A 60 14.36 -6.49 -9.32
CA LEU A 60 15.04 -7.68 -8.78
C LEU A 60 14.12 -8.91 -8.70
N VAL A 61 12.86 -8.72 -8.29
CA VAL A 61 11.88 -9.82 -8.25
C VAL A 61 11.57 -10.33 -9.66
N ARG A 62 11.35 -9.43 -10.63
CA ARG A 62 11.08 -9.79 -12.03
C ARG A 62 12.26 -10.48 -12.72
N GLU A 63 13.47 -10.09 -12.40
CA GLU A 63 14.71 -10.71 -12.91
C GLU A 63 15.02 -12.06 -12.24
N GLY A 64 14.25 -12.46 -11.23
CA GLY A 64 14.46 -13.71 -10.50
C GLY A 64 15.67 -13.70 -9.58
N ALA A 65 16.12 -12.53 -9.12
CA ALA A 65 17.30 -12.39 -8.25
C ALA A 65 17.18 -13.18 -6.94
N ILE A 66 15.95 -13.44 -6.46
CA ILE A 66 15.66 -14.25 -5.27
C ILE A 66 15.09 -15.64 -5.62
N GLY A 67 15.09 -16.03 -6.91
CA GLY A 67 14.44 -17.25 -7.37
C GLY A 67 12.91 -17.13 -7.36
N GLN A 68 12.22 -18.22 -7.01
CA GLN A 68 10.77 -18.20 -6.87
C GLN A 68 10.37 -17.55 -5.55
N LEU A 69 9.59 -16.47 -5.61
CA LEU A 69 9.03 -15.82 -4.42
C LEU A 69 8.15 -16.82 -3.64
N ARG A 70 8.36 -16.92 -2.35
CA ARG A 70 7.64 -17.83 -1.44
C ARG A 70 6.82 -17.10 -0.39
N HIS A 71 7.34 -15.99 0.13
CA HIS A 71 6.67 -15.23 1.17
C HIS A 71 6.98 -13.73 1.07
N VAL A 72 5.99 -12.89 1.38
CA VAL A 72 6.19 -11.45 1.61
C VAL A 72 5.79 -11.15 3.05
N GLN A 73 6.66 -10.49 3.78
CA GLN A 73 6.38 -10.06 5.15
C GLN A 73 6.46 -8.55 5.26
N GLY A 74 5.49 -7.94 5.98
CA GLY A 74 5.44 -6.50 6.19
C GLY A 74 5.16 -6.11 7.63
N VAL A 75 5.68 -4.94 8.03
CA VAL A 75 5.31 -4.28 9.28
C VAL A 75 5.30 -2.77 9.09
N PHE A 76 4.28 -2.12 9.66
CA PHE A 76 4.25 -0.68 9.81
C PHE A 76 3.56 -0.31 11.11
N THR A 77 4.29 0.32 12.03
CA THR A 77 3.76 0.73 13.33
C THR A 77 4.25 2.11 13.73
N TYR A 78 3.44 2.79 14.50
CA TYR A 78 3.78 4.03 15.21
C TYR A 78 2.91 4.17 16.45
N TYR A 79 3.18 5.18 17.30
CA TYR A 79 2.39 5.43 18.51
C TYR A 79 1.64 6.75 18.42
N ASN A 80 0.29 6.69 18.49
CA ASN A 80 -0.58 7.86 18.52
C ASN A 80 -1.88 7.55 19.27
N VAL A 81 -2.12 8.27 20.36
CA VAL A 81 -3.34 8.21 21.20
C VAL A 81 -3.99 9.59 21.36
N ASP A 82 -3.64 10.56 20.52
CA ASP A 82 -4.25 11.88 20.52
C ASP A 82 -5.69 11.81 20.00
N ALA A 83 -6.67 12.07 20.87
CA ALA A 83 -8.09 12.07 20.54
C ALA A 83 -8.48 13.14 19.50
N ASN A 84 -7.65 14.18 19.31
CA ASN A 84 -7.90 15.19 18.28
C ASN A 84 -7.38 14.80 16.89
N ASN A 85 -6.52 13.79 16.83
CA ASN A 85 -6.00 13.30 15.56
C ASN A 85 -7.09 12.59 14.76
N MET A 86 -7.23 12.94 13.48
CA MET A 86 -8.24 12.35 12.58
C MET A 86 -8.16 10.81 12.48
N ARG A 87 -6.98 10.23 12.70
CA ARG A 87 -6.76 8.77 12.65
C ARG A 87 -7.45 8.03 13.80
N ASN A 88 -7.76 8.74 14.90
CA ASN A 88 -8.49 8.22 16.05
C ASN A 88 -9.97 8.61 16.04
N LYS A 89 -10.49 9.13 14.89
CA LYS A 89 -11.89 9.53 14.70
C LYS A 89 -12.57 8.62 13.69
N LEU A 90 -13.51 7.79 14.18
CA LEU A 90 -14.20 6.82 13.36
C LEU A 90 -15.03 7.49 12.26
N GLU A 91 -15.68 8.61 12.58
CA GLU A 91 -16.51 9.40 11.66
C GLU A 91 -15.73 10.06 10.52
N LEU A 92 -14.41 10.20 10.67
CA LEU A 92 -13.50 10.69 9.64
C LEU A 92 -12.81 9.57 8.84
N GLY A 93 -13.22 8.30 9.07
CA GLY A 93 -12.61 7.14 8.44
C GLY A 93 -11.26 6.76 9.05
N GLY A 94 -11.00 7.14 10.32
CA GLY A 94 -9.80 6.75 11.05
C GLY A 94 -9.65 5.24 11.19
N GLY A 95 -8.47 4.80 11.58
CA GLY A 95 -8.12 3.41 11.79
C GLY A 95 -6.80 3.02 11.14
N VAL A 96 -6.14 2.01 11.69
CA VAL A 96 -4.80 1.58 11.27
C VAL A 96 -4.76 1.02 9.86
N LEU A 97 -5.79 0.27 9.46
CA LEU A 97 -5.83 -0.35 8.13
C LEU A 97 -5.89 0.70 7.02
N ARG A 98 -6.76 1.70 7.17
CA ARG A 98 -6.93 2.80 6.22
C ARG A 98 -5.74 3.76 6.20
N ASP A 99 -5.09 3.96 7.36
CA ASP A 99 -3.93 4.84 7.42
C ASP A 99 -2.65 4.18 6.91
N ILE A 100 -2.28 3.01 7.44
CA ILE A 100 -1.00 2.36 7.15
C ILE A 100 -1.11 0.91 6.67
N GLY A 101 -2.22 0.22 6.87
CA GLY A 101 -2.43 -1.13 6.34
C GLY A 101 -2.49 -1.19 4.80
N VAL A 102 -2.84 -0.08 4.17
CA VAL A 102 -2.81 0.09 2.71
C VAL A 102 -1.40 -0.04 2.11
N TYR A 103 -0.33 0.19 2.87
CA TYR A 103 1.04 0.18 2.35
C TYR A 103 1.61 -1.23 2.11
N PRO A 104 1.59 -2.18 3.07
CA PRO A 104 2.01 -3.55 2.79
C PRO A 104 1.24 -4.18 1.62
N THR A 105 -0.06 -3.89 1.51
CA THR A 105 -0.89 -4.41 0.42
C THR A 105 -0.51 -3.83 -0.93
N VAL A 106 -0.48 -2.50 -1.06
CA VAL A 106 -0.16 -1.85 -2.33
C VAL A 106 1.25 -2.16 -2.80
N THR A 107 2.23 -2.21 -1.90
CA THR A 107 3.62 -2.47 -2.28
C THR A 107 3.86 -3.92 -2.69
N THR A 108 3.21 -4.88 -2.03
CA THR A 108 3.25 -6.29 -2.47
C THR A 108 2.66 -6.43 -3.87
N ARG A 109 1.47 -5.88 -4.11
CA ARG A 109 0.80 -5.89 -5.43
C ARG A 109 1.64 -5.19 -6.51
N PHE A 110 2.22 -4.03 -6.20
CA PHE A 110 3.06 -3.26 -7.11
C PHE A 110 4.33 -4.02 -7.54
N VAL A 111 4.97 -4.72 -6.61
CA VAL A 111 6.21 -5.48 -6.87
C VAL A 111 5.92 -6.76 -7.65
N THR A 112 4.89 -7.50 -7.24
CA THR A 112 4.64 -8.86 -7.75
C THR A 112 3.70 -8.90 -8.94
N GLY A 113 2.85 -7.87 -9.10
CA GLY A 113 1.75 -7.89 -10.07
C GLY A 113 0.65 -8.91 -9.73
N THR A 114 0.64 -9.43 -8.48
CA THR A 114 -0.28 -10.50 -8.07
C THR A 114 -1.29 -9.98 -7.05
N GLU A 115 -2.54 -10.39 -7.21
CA GLU A 115 -3.62 -10.07 -6.28
C GLU A 115 -3.77 -11.19 -5.24
N PRO A 116 -3.97 -10.88 -3.95
CA PRO A 116 -4.39 -11.88 -2.98
C PRO A 116 -5.80 -12.38 -3.33
N THR A 117 -6.00 -13.68 -3.21
CA THR A 117 -7.28 -14.33 -3.55
C THR A 117 -8.18 -14.49 -2.32
N ARG A 118 -7.59 -14.76 -1.17
CA ARG A 118 -8.25 -14.93 0.13
C ARG A 118 -7.31 -14.56 1.27
N LEU A 119 -7.86 -14.24 2.41
CA LEU A 119 -7.08 -13.83 3.57
C LEU A 119 -7.75 -14.23 4.91
N GLN A 120 -6.96 -14.17 5.97
CA GLN A 120 -7.40 -14.24 7.37
C GLN A 120 -6.85 -12.99 8.08
N ALA A 121 -7.60 -12.47 9.05
CA ALA A 121 -7.18 -11.29 9.77
C ALA A 121 -7.66 -11.29 11.22
N VAL A 122 -6.81 -10.69 12.08
CA VAL A 122 -7.20 -10.27 13.43
C VAL A 122 -7.15 -8.76 13.45
N VAL A 123 -8.23 -8.12 13.88
CA VAL A 123 -8.34 -6.66 14.00
C VAL A 123 -8.74 -6.30 15.42
N VAL A 124 -7.95 -5.45 16.07
CA VAL A 124 -8.24 -4.96 17.42
C VAL A 124 -8.64 -3.49 17.35
N ARG A 125 -9.74 -3.14 18.00
CA ARG A 125 -10.26 -1.77 18.06
C ARG A 125 -9.98 -1.15 19.43
N ASP A 126 -9.68 0.14 19.44
CA ASP A 126 -9.58 0.93 20.65
C ASP A 126 -10.99 1.10 21.28
N PRO A 127 -11.18 0.78 22.55
CA PRO A 127 -12.49 0.90 23.21
C PRO A 127 -12.98 2.36 23.35
N SER A 128 -12.06 3.33 23.34
CA SER A 128 -12.38 4.75 23.48
C SER A 128 -12.64 5.43 22.15
N PHE A 129 -11.92 5.06 21.10
CA PHE A 129 -12.02 5.67 19.77
C PHE A 129 -12.91 4.88 18.80
N GLY A 130 -13.09 3.57 19.04
CA GLY A 130 -13.80 2.67 18.12
C GLY A 130 -13.05 2.36 16.84
N THR A 131 -11.93 3.05 16.57
CA THR A 131 -11.08 2.81 15.40
C THR A 131 -10.21 1.57 15.60
N ASP A 132 -9.86 0.89 14.51
CA ASP A 132 -8.88 -0.19 14.53
C ASP A 132 -7.48 0.38 14.80
N ILE A 133 -6.79 -0.21 15.79
CA ILE A 133 -5.47 0.20 16.26
C ILE A 133 -4.39 -0.83 16.03
N TYR A 134 -4.80 -2.05 15.70
CA TYR A 134 -3.94 -3.17 15.34
C TYR A 134 -4.63 -4.05 14.32
N ALA A 135 -3.89 -4.52 13.34
CA ALA A 135 -4.33 -5.59 12.46
C ALA A 135 -3.14 -6.52 12.16
N SER A 136 -3.40 -7.84 12.17
CA SER A 136 -2.50 -8.87 11.67
C SER A 136 -3.20 -9.65 10.57
N VAL A 137 -2.55 -9.81 9.43
CA VAL A 137 -3.13 -10.36 8.21
C VAL A 137 -2.22 -11.43 7.64
N ARG A 138 -2.85 -12.52 7.18
CA ARG A 138 -2.25 -13.54 6.32
C ARG A 138 -3.07 -13.67 5.05
N ALA A 139 -2.44 -13.58 3.88
CA ALA A 139 -3.12 -13.64 2.59
C ALA A 139 -2.47 -14.64 1.65
N ASP A 140 -3.31 -15.38 0.92
CA ASP A 140 -2.93 -16.32 -0.12
C ASP A 140 -2.88 -15.60 -1.47
N CYS A 141 -1.69 -15.54 -2.07
CA CYS A 141 -1.45 -14.94 -3.39
C CYS A 141 -1.20 -16.01 -4.47
N GLY A 142 -1.62 -17.25 -4.24
CA GLY A 142 -1.44 -18.39 -5.16
C GLY A 142 -0.04 -18.98 -5.09
N SER A 143 0.96 -18.38 -5.73
CA SER A 143 2.33 -18.89 -5.75
C SER A 143 3.16 -18.54 -4.50
N PHE A 144 2.70 -17.61 -3.67
CA PHE A 144 3.33 -17.19 -2.42
C PHE A 144 2.28 -16.75 -1.40
N GLU A 145 2.67 -16.67 -0.15
CA GLU A 145 1.86 -16.05 0.90
C GLU A 145 2.36 -14.65 1.24
N MET A 146 1.46 -13.77 1.66
CA MET A 146 1.78 -12.49 2.27
C MET A 146 1.33 -12.49 3.73
N SER A 147 2.16 -11.97 4.63
CA SER A 147 1.77 -11.67 6.00
C SER A 147 2.24 -10.28 6.41
N PHE A 148 1.42 -9.59 7.21
CA PHE A 148 1.84 -8.32 7.79
C PHE A 148 1.09 -8.02 9.08
N TYR A 149 1.65 -7.14 9.90
CA TYR A 149 0.89 -6.48 10.95
C TYR A 149 1.12 -4.96 10.92
N VAL A 150 0.11 -4.24 11.36
CA VAL A 150 0.13 -2.78 11.46
C VAL A 150 -0.46 -2.35 12.80
N ALA A 151 0.09 -1.28 13.39
CA ALA A 151 -0.42 -0.75 14.66
C ALA A 151 -0.19 0.76 14.79
N THR A 152 -1.16 1.44 15.42
CA THR A 152 -1.07 2.86 15.78
C THR A 152 -0.77 3.08 17.24
N GLN A 153 -0.60 2.02 18.03
CA GLN A 153 -0.27 2.08 19.46
C GLN A 153 0.89 1.14 19.80
N MET A 154 1.91 1.08 18.94
CA MET A 154 3.15 0.35 19.15
C MET A 154 4.35 1.25 18.84
N ALA A 155 5.54 0.88 19.35
CA ALA A 155 6.78 1.56 18.98
C ALA A 155 6.97 1.59 17.45
N VAL A 156 7.61 2.64 16.94
CA VAL A 156 7.85 2.81 15.49
C VAL A 156 8.67 1.66 14.93
N ARG A 157 8.12 1.00 13.91
CA ARG A 157 8.82 0.01 13.11
C ARG A 157 8.28 0.00 11.69
N GLN A 158 9.17 -0.09 10.72
CA GLN A 158 8.84 -0.29 9.31
C GLN A 158 9.78 -1.33 8.72
N GLN A 159 9.25 -2.29 8.00
CA GLN A 159 10.05 -3.28 7.27
C GLN A 159 9.19 -3.97 6.22
N MET A 160 9.81 -4.29 5.07
CA MET A 160 9.24 -5.23 4.11
C MET A 160 10.32 -6.23 3.70
N VAL A 161 9.93 -7.50 3.59
CA VAL A 161 10.81 -8.59 3.15
C VAL A 161 10.12 -9.38 2.04
N PHE A 162 10.82 -9.59 0.93
CA PHE A 162 10.41 -10.47 -0.17
C PHE A 162 11.33 -11.69 -0.16
N HIS A 163 10.82 -12.85 0.24
CA HIS A 163 11.60 -14.06 0.51
C HIS A 163 11.35 -15.12 -0.57
N GLY A 164 12.38 -15.44 -1.33
CA GLY A 164 12.39 -16.48 -2.34
C GLY A 164 13.20 -17.72 -1.93
N ASP A 165 13.31 -18.67 -2.85
CA ASP A 165 14.07 -19.92 -2.63
C ASP A 165 15.58 -19.81 -2.92
N LYS A 166 16.04 -18.67 -3.49
CA LYS A 166 17.44 -18.39 -3.78
C LYS A 166 18.00 -17.15 -3.07
N GLY A 167 17.19 -16.50 -2.25
CA GLY A 167 17.57 -15.31 -1.50
C GLY A 167 16.37 -14.52 -1.01
N PHE A 168 16.64 -13.37 -0.44
CA PHE A 168 15.58 -12.46 -0.02
C PHE A 168 16.00 -11.00 -0.17
N ILE A 169 14.99 -10.14 -0.31
CA ILE A 169 15.16 -8.69 -0.39
C ILE A 169 14.55 -8.07 0.86
N GLU A 170 15.31 -7.21 1.54
CA GLU A 170 14.88 -6.49 2.73
C GLU A 170 14.87 -4.98 2.48
N LEU A 171 13.80 -4.30 2.96
CA LEU A 171 13.68 -2.85 3.05
C LEU A 171 13.47 -2.46 4.51
N GLU A 172 14.37 -1.64 5.06
CA GLU A 172 14.32 -1.20 6.47
C GLU A 172 13.46 0.06 6.66
N THR A 173 13.38 0.91 5.63
CA THR A 173 12.57 2.14 5.64
C THR A 173 11.66 2.19 4.40
N PRO A 174 10.74 1.21 4.25
CA PRO A 174 9.98 1.04 3.01
C PRO A 174 9.04 2.21 2.69
N PHE A 175 8.46 2.86 3.70
CA PHE A 175 7.35 3.80 3.48
C PHE A 175 7.73 5.26 3.71
N ASN A 176 8.54 5.54 4.74
CA ASN A 176 8.93 6.89 5.15
C ASN A 176 10.46 7.05 5.15
N SER A 177 11.10 6.73 4.01
CA SER A 177 12.51 7.07 3.80
C SER A 177 12.73 8.58 4.01
N ARG A 178 13.89 8.98 4.52
CA ARG A 178 14.28 10.31 5.00
C ARG A 178 13.68 10.72 6.37
N VAL A 179 12.60 10.11 6.84
CA VAL A 179 12.08 10.35 8.19
C VAL A 179 12.77 9.41 9.19
N TYR A 180 12.88 8.14 8.83
CA TYR A 180 13.45 7.10 9.70
C TYR A 180 14.77 6.50 9.19
N GLY A 181 15.37 7.10 8.16
CA GLY A 181 16.63 6.69 7.54
C GLY A 181 16.58 6.80 6.02
N ASP A 182 17.68 6.48 5.35
CA ASP A 182 17.76 6.45 3.90
C ASP A 182 17.00 5.25 3.33
N GLY A 183 16.46 5.41 2.12
CA GLY A 183 15.90 4.28 1.36
C GLY A 183 17.03 3.30 1.03
N ARG A 184 16.89 2.05 1.48
CA ARG A 184 17.83 0.97 1.21
C ARG A 184 17.10 -0.28 0.79
N VAL A 185 17.61 -0.94 -0.24
CA VAL A 185 17.21 -2.28 -0.67
C VAL A 185 18.41 -3.18 -0.47
N ILE A 186 18.25 -4.23 0.32
CA ILE A 186 19.31 -5.18 0.64
C ILE A 186 18.92 -6.52 0.03
N LEU A 187 19.70 -6.98 -0.96
CA LEU A 187 19.56 -8.29 -1.58
C LEU A 187 20.53 -9.26 -0.90
N HIS A 188 20.00 -10.30 -0.27
CA HIS A 188 20.75 -11.37 0.38
C HIS A 188 20.72 -12.63 -0.47
N ASN A 189 21.84 -13.37 -0.50
CA ASN A 189 21.89 -14.68 -1.13
C ASN A 189 21.26 -15.78 -0.25
N ALA A 190 21.06 -16.99 -0.80
CA ALA A 190 20.41 -18.10 -0.12
C ALA A 190 21.09 -18.54 1.19
N GLY A 191 22.39 -18.40 1.27
CA GLY A 191 23.15 -18.78 2.48
C GLY A 191 23.27 -17.66 3.51
N HIS A 192 22.72 -16.47 3.22
CA HIS A 192 22.84 -15.26 4.03
C HIS A 192 24.30 -14.87 4.33
N ALA A 193 25.23 -15.34 3.50
CA ALA A 193 26.66 -15.07 3.64
C ALA A 193 27.11 -13.79 2.90
N GLU A 194 26.32 -13.37 1.91
CA GLU A 194 26.62 -12.21 1.08
C GLU A 194 25.36 -11.36 0.90
N SER A 195 25.56 -10.05 0.82
CA SER A 195 24.49 -9.11 0.51
C SER A 195 24.95 -7.96 -0.39
N THR A 196 24.04 -7.50 -1.26
CA THR A 196 24.21 -6.29 -2.07
C THR A 196 23.28 -5.21 -1.56
N VAL A 197 23.81 -4.02 -1.27
CA VAL A 197 23.03 -2.88 -0.76
C VAL A 197 22.89 -1.81 -1.83
N PHE A 198 21.67 -1.52 -2.23
CA PHE A 198 21.31 -0.40 -3.09
C PHE A 198 20.82 0.76 -2.21
N ARG A 199 21.42 1.94 -2.34
CA ARG A 199 21.13 3.13 -1.51
C ARG A 199 20.44 4.20 -2.34
N PHE A 200 19.40 4.80 -1.77
CA PHE A 200 18.59 5.85 -2.38
C PHE A 200 18.51 7.03 -1.41
N GLY A 201 19.60 7.79 -1.34
CA GLY A 201 19.65 9.02 -0.53
C GLY A 201 18.83 10.15 -1.14
N ASP A 202 18.46 11.14 -0.33
CA ASP A 202 17.71 12.37 -0.69
C ASP A 202 16.56 12.21 -1.71
N THR A 203 15.91 11.06 -1.72
CA THR A 203 14.78 10.81 -2.62
C THR A 203 13.49 11.37 -2.05
N ARG A 204 12.89 12.32 -2.78
CA ARG A 204 11.64 13.00 -2.41
C ARG A 204 10.45 12.35 -3.10
N GLN A 205 9.93 11.26 -2.56
CA GLN A 205 8.87 10.45 -3.19
C GLN A 205 7.59 11.24 -3.52
N TYR A 206 7.17 12.18 -2.68
CA TYR A 206 6.02 13.06 -2.96
C TYR A 206 6.27 13.98 -4.16
N ARG A 207 7.50 14.48 -4.29
CA ARG A 207 7.89 15.27 -5.46
C ARG A 207 7.86 14.43 -6.72
N LEU A 208 8.46 13.23 -6.70
CA LEU A 208 8.46 12.31 -7.83
C LEU A 208 7.04 11.95 -8.28
N GLN A 209 6.13 11.73 -7.32
CA GLN A 209 4.71 11.49 -7.59
C GLN A 209 4.06 12.68 -8.29
N ALA A 210 4.22 13.90 -7.75
CA ALA A 210 3.64 15.10 -8.33
C ALA A 210 4.20 15.38 -9.74
N GLU A 211 5.51 15.21 -9.95
CA GLU A 211 6.15 15.34 -11.25
C GLU A 211 5.65 14.30 -12.26
N ALA A 212 5.52 13.03 -11.86
CA ALA A 212 4.99 11.97 -12.72
C ALA A 212 3.53 12.27 -13.12
N PHE A 213 2.71 12.70 -12.17
CA PHE A 213 1.32 13.09 -12.45
C PHE A 213 1.25 14.28 -13.42
N ALA A 214 2.04 15.32 -13.20
CA ALA A 214 2.09 16.50 -14.08
C ALA A 214 2.53 16.16 -15.51
N ARG A 215 3.53 15.29 -15.66
CA ARG A 215 3.99 14.79 -16.96
C ARG A 215 2.91 13.96 -17.68
N ALA A 216 2.19 13.10 -16.94
CA ALA A 216 1.08 12.34 -17.49
C ALA A 216 -0.05 13.26 -17.97
N VAL A 217 -0.38 14.31 -17.21
CA VAL A 217 -1.34 15.36 -17.61
C VAL A 217 -0.88 16.09 -18.89
N ALA A 218 0.41 16.30 -19.05
CA ALA A 218 1.01 16.88 -20.27
C ALA A 218 1.02 15.93 -21.47
N GLY A 219 0.51 14.68 -21.33
CA GLY A 219 0.44 13.69 -22.40
C GLY A 219 1.69 12.84 -22.57
N GLU A 220 2.65 12.91 -21.64
CA GLU A 220 3.80 12.02 -21.65
C GLU A 220 3.42 10.59 -21.23
N ARG A 221 4.12 9.61 -21.78
CA ARG A 221 3.97 8.20 -21.39
C ARG A 221 4.68 7.93 -20.06
N VAL A 222 4.02 8.24 -18.96
CA VAL A 222 4.50 8.02 -17.59
C VAL A 222 3.53 7.12 -16.86
N GLU A 223 4.06 6.12 -16.13
CA GLU A 223 3.24 5.26 -15.26
C GLU A 223 2.74 6.10 -14.05
N VAL A 224 1.42 6.15 -13.88
CA VAL A 224 0.76 6.71 -12.69
C VAL A 224 -0.09 5.63 -12.03
N PHE A 225 -0.31 5.76 -10.72
CA PHE A 225 -1.11 4.78 -9.99
C PHE A 225 -2.57 4.87 -10.44
N SER A 226 -3.10 3.79 -11.02
CA SER A 226 -4.43 3.78 -11.63
C SER A 226 -5.56 3.67 -10.59
N LEU A 227 -6.77 4.14 -10.92
CA LEU A 227 -7.95 3.94 -10.09
C LEU A 227 -8.37 2.47 -10.02
N GLU A 228 -8.06 1.69 -11.04
CA GLU A 228 -8.26 0.23 -11.06
C GLU A 228 -7.37 -0.46 -10.03
N ASP A 229 -6.12 0.02 -9.84
CA ASP A 229 -5.24 -0.46 -8.78
C ASP A 229 -5.69 0.04 -7.40
N SER A 230 -6.23 1.26 -7.30
CA SER A 230 -6.87 1.77 -6.09
C SER A 230 -8.03 0.89 -5.66
N MET A 231 -8.91 0.54 -6.60
CA MET A 231 -10.05 -0.35 -6.34
C MET A 231 -9.61 -1.71 -5.83
N LYS A 232 -8.64 -2.33 -6.49
CA LYS A 232 -8.11 -3.64 -6.07
C LYS A 232 -7.46 -3.57 -4.68
N ASN A 233 -6.72 -2.49 -4.38
CA ASN A 233 -6.13 -2.32 -3.06
C ASN A 233 -7.20 -2.12 -1.98
N GLN A 234 -8.25 -1.35 -2.27
CA GLN A 234 -9.36 -1.16 -1.35
C GLN A 234 -10.16 -2.46 -1.15
N GLN A 235 -10.35 -3.29 -2.18
CA GLN A 235 -10.98 -4.62 -2.03
C GLN A 235 -10.23 -5.50 -1.03
N VAL A 236 -8.90 -5.43 -0.99
CA VAL A 236 -8.11 -6.16 0.03
C VAL A 236 -8.41 -5.61 1.43
N ILE A 237 -8.44 -4.29 1.61
CA ILE A 237 -8.77 -3.67 2.91
C ILE A 237 -10.19 -4.03 3.37
N ASP A 238 -11.17 -3.98 2.45
CA ASP A 238 -12.55 -4.37 2.74
C ASP A 238 -12.64 -5.85 3.16
N ALA A 239 -11.89 -6.74 2.49
CA ALA A 239 -11.82 -8.15 2.85
C ALA A 239 -11.18 -8.37 4.23
N ILE A 240 -10.16 -7.57 4.61
CA ILE A 240 -9.57 -7.63 5.95
C ILE A 240 -10.60 -7.28 7.03
N TYR A 241 -11.41 -6.25 6.81
CA TYR A 241 -12.47 -5.90 7.75
C TYR A 241 -13.56 -6.98 7.85
N ARG A 242 -13.92 -7.65 6.75
CA ARG A 242 -14.86 -8.79 6.79
C ARG A 242 -14.26 -9.98 7.53
N ALA A 243 -13.02 -10.34 7.22
CA ALA A 243 -12.30 -11.45 7.84
C ALA A 243 -12.16 -11.32 9.36
N ALA A 244 -12.11 -10.09 9.89
CA ALA A 244 -12.03 -9.82 11.32
C ALA A 244 -13.21 -10.34 12.14
N GLY A 245 -14.31 -10.72 11.49
CA GLY A 245 -15.52 -11.26 12.13
C GLY A 245 -15.53 -12.77 12.30
N HIS A 246 -14.55 -13.52 11.76
CA HIS A 246 -14.54 -14.99 11.78
C HIS A 246 -13.13 -15.56 11.62
N ASP A 247 -12.95 -16.86 11.96
CA ASP A 247 -11.66 -17.55 11.93
C ASP A 247 -11.40 -18.31 10.61
N THR A 248 -12.23 -18.12 9.59
CA THR A 248 -12.10 -18.80 8.29
C THR A 248 -11.47 -17.89 7.25
N TRP A 249 -11.06 -18.48 6.12
CA TRP A 249 -10.56 -17.71 4.98
C TRP A 249 -11.67 -16.88 4.34
N GLU A 250 -11.42 -15.59 4.20
CA GLU A 250 -12.30 -14.63 3.52
C GLU A 250 -11.82 -14.41 2.09
N SER A 251 -12.76 -14.42 1.12
CA SER A 251 -12.44 -14.07 -0.27
C SER A 251 -12.18 -12.56 -0.42
N VAL A 252 -11.16 -12.20 -1.19
CA VAL A 252 -10.86 -10.77 -1.47
C VAL A 252 -11.88 -10.19 -2.45
N ARG A 253 -12.32 -10.99 -3.44
CA ARG A 253 -13.38 -10.58 -4.37
C ARG A 253 -14.72 -11.10 -3.87
N SER A 254 -15.70 -10.22 -3.79
CA SER A 254 -17.10 -10.65 -3.67
C SER A 254 -17.45 -11.47 -4.91
N SER A 255 -17.97 -12.68 -4.69
CA SER A 255 -18.53 -13.53 -5.74
C SER A 255 -19.69 -12.82 -6.46
#